data_eeeada04398744c06abc1465912fe27a
#
_entry.id   eeeada04398744c06abc1465912fe27a
#
_cell.length_a   1.000
_cell.length_b   1.000
_cell.length_c   1.000
_cell.angle_alpha   90.00
_cell.angle_beta   90.00
_cell.angle_gamma   90.00
#
_symmetry.space_group_name_H-M   'P 1'
#
loop_
_entity.id
_entity.type
_entity.pdbx_description
1 polymer ?
#
loop_
_entity_poly.entity_id
_entity_poly.type
_entity_poly.pdbx_seq_one_letter_code
_entity_poly.pdbx_strand_id
1 'polypeptide(L)'
;NNLKNVTAKIEFGTLTVVTGVSGSGKSSLVTDTIAPALTNAMHRSTRPVGPYKKIEGIECIDKVIDIDQSPIGRTPRSNPATYIGLWDDLRALFASTPESKARGYSPGRFSFNVSGGRCEACKGDGQIKIEMHFLPDIYVPCEVCGGKRYNRETLEVTYRGKTISDVLDMSVTEALAFFGNIPQIRRKLQTLYDVGLGYVSLGQPATTLSGGEAQRVKLAKELHRRQTGKTFYILDEPTTGLHFEDVRQLLDVLQRLVDAGNTVLVIEHNLDVIKVADRLIDMGP
;
A
#
# COMPACT_ATOMS: atom_id res chain seq x y z
N ASN A 1 21.77 -18.21 -12.57
CA ASN A 1 21.70 -16.78 -12.38
C ASN A 1 22.87 -16.10 -13.09
N ASN A 2 22.63 -14.97 -13.76
CA ASN A 2 23.63 -14.29 -14.59
C ASN A 2 24.70 -13.54 -13.78
N LEU A 3 24.54 -13.39 -12.46
CA LEU A 3 25.47 -12.69 -11.59
C LEU A 3 26.76 -13.50 -11.39
N LYS A 4 27.92 -12.91 -11.72
CA LYS A 4 29.24 -13.51 -11.56
C LYS A 4 30.14 -12.53 -10.82
N ASN A 5 30.43 -12.78 -9.52
CA ASN A 5 31.34 -11.97 -8.71
C ASN A 5 31.05 -10.46 -8.72
N VAL A 6 29.77 -10.09 -8.58
CA VAL A 6 29.34 -8.68 -8.57
C VAL A 6 29.59 -8.09 -7.18
N THR A 7 30.17 -6.89 -7.15
CA THR A 7 30.24 -6.03 -5.94
C THR A 7 29.38 -4.80 -6.18
N ALA A 8 28.31 -4.64 -5.40
CA ALA A 8 27.47 -3.46 -5.43
C ALA A 8 27.73 -2.59 -4.20
N LYS A 9 27.87 -1.27 -4.40
CA LYS A 9 28.02 -0.29 -3.33
C LYS A 9 26.79 0.60 -3.32
N ILE A 10 26.09 0.64 -2.18
CA ILE A 10 24.89 1.48 -1.97
C ILE A 10 25.26 2.49 -0.89
N GLU A 11 25.14 3.78 -1.20
CA GLU A 11 25.42 4.85 -0.24
C GLU A 11 24.17 5.11 0.60
N PHE A 12 24.35 5.27 1.92
CA PHE A 12 23.23 5.60 2.81
C PHE A 12 22.78 7.05 2.62
N GLY A 13 21.47 7.27 2.84
CA GLY A 13 20.87 8.58 2.68
C GLY A 13 20.76 9.04 1.22
N THR A 14 20.71 8.11 0.27
CA THR A 14 20.61 8.41 -1.18
C THR A 14 19.49 7.63 -1.84
N LEU A 15 19.04 8.13 -3.00
CA LEU A 15 18.24 7.41 -3.97
C LEU A 15 19.17 6.66 -4.93
N THR A 16 19.28 5.35 -4.76
CA THR A 16 20.06 4.49 -5.66
C THR A 16 19.11 3.74 -6.60
N VAL A 17 19.32 3.85 -7.90
CA VAL A 17 18.53 3.14 -8.92
C VAL A 17 19.35 2.01 -9.52
N VAL A 18 18.77 0.82 -9.58
CA VAL A 18 19.33 -0.35 -10.26
C VAL A 18 18.61 -0.50 -11.59
N THR A 19 19.32 -0.35 -12.69
CA THR A 19 18.80 -0.45 -14.05
C THR A 19 19.54 -1.51 -14.87
N GLY A 20 19.15 -1.70 -16.11
CA GLY A 20 19.78 -2.66 -17.03
C GLY A 20 18.74 -3.48 -17.80
N VAL A 21 19.20 -4.23 -18.79
CA VAL A 21 18.33 -5.05 -19.66
C VAL A 21 17.59 -6.14 -18.87
N SER A 22 16.47 -6.61 -19.42
CA SER A 22 15.76 -7.75 -18.84
C SER A 22 16.67 -8.98 -18.77
N GLY A 23 16.66 -9.70 -17.64
CA GLY A 23 17.53 -10.85 -17.42
C GLY A 23 18.96 -10.53 -16.99
N SER A 24 19.38 -9.26 -16.84
CA SER A 24 20.73 -8.88 -16.38
C SER A 24 21.03 -9.23 -14.92
N GLY A 25 20.03 -9.64 -14.15
CA GLY A 25 20.21 -10.07 -12.76
C GLY A 25 19.81 -9.03 -11.70
N LYS A 26 19.10 -7.95 -12.06
CA LYS A 26 18.62 -6.93 -11.11
C LYS A 26 17.83 -7.52 -9.95
N SER A 27 16.80 -8.32 -10.26
CA SER A 27 15.97 -8.97 -9.22
C SER A 27 16.79 -9.96 -8.40
N SER A 28 17.72 -10.70 -9.03
CA SER A 28 18.61 -11.61 -8.30
C SER A 28 19.54 -10.87 -7.34
N LEU A 29 20.02 -9.69 -7.72
CA LEU A 29 20.83 -8.85 -6.82
C LEU A 29 19.98 -8.25 -5.70
N VAL A 30 18.89 -7.58 -6.02
CA VAL A 30 18.12 -6.79 -5.07
C VAL A 30 17.10 -7.65 -4.32
N THR A 31 16.20 -8.32 -5.06
CA THR A 31 15.03 -9.03 -4.49
C THR A 31 15.40 -10.39 -3.90
N ASP A 32 16.33 -11.13 -4.57
CA ASP A 32 16.70 -12.48 -4.11
C ASP A 32 17.90 -12.48 -3.16
N THR A 33 18.71 -11.40 -3.12
CA THR A 33 19.93 -11.37 -2.30
C THR A 33 19.89 -10.25 -1.26
N ILE A 34 19.87 -8.97 -1.66
CA ILE A 34 19.99 -7.84 -0.72
C ILE A 34 18.78 -7.78 0.24
N ALA A 35 17.56 -7.77 -0.30
CA ALA A 35 16.35 -7.63 0.50
C ALA A 35 16.20 -8.74 1.55
N PRO A 36 16.28 -10.05 1.21
CA PRO A 36 16.16 -11.10 2.19
C PRO A 36 17.35 -11.14 3.15
N ALA A 37 18.59 -10.84 2.71
CA ALA A 37 19.76 -10.82 3.60
C ALA A 37 19.63 -9.74 4.68
N LEU A 38 19.25 -8.52 4.30
CA LEU A 38 18.99 -7.43 5.24
C LEU A 38 17.81 -7.75 6.17
N THR A 39 16.72 -8.30 5.62
CA THR A 39 15.53 -8.70 6.41
C THR A 39 15.89 -9.78 7.44
N ASN A 40 16.67 -10.79 7.05
CA ASN A 40 17.11 -11.85 7.96
C ASN A 40 18.00 -11.32 9.08
N ALA A 41 18.93 -10.43 8.74
CA ALA A 41 19.84 -9.84 9.73
C ALA A 41 19.08 -8.98 10.77
N MET A 42 18.04 -8.24 10.35
CA MET A 42 17.35 -7.28 11.21
C MET A 42 16.15 -7.87 11.94
N HIS A 43 15.43 -8.81 11.33
CA HIS A 43 14.16 -9.33 11.86
C HIS A 43 14.25 -10.79 12.33
N ARG A 44 15.45 -11.38 12.40
CA ARG A 44 15.67 -12.82 12.71
C ARG A 44 14.79 -13.73 11.85
N SER A 45 14.57 -13.33 10.59
CA SER A 45 13.84 -14.08 9.59
C SER A 45 14.73 -15.19 9.02
N THR A 46 14.12 -16.19 8.38
CA THR A 46 14.82 -17.29 7.70
C THR A 46 14.45 -17.37 6.23
N ARG A 47 14.28 -16.19 5.58
CA ARG A 47 14.00 -16.17 4.14
C ARG A 47 15.16 -16.77 3.35
N PRO A 48 14.90 -17.53 2.27
CA PRO A 48 15.95 -17.95 1.35
C PRO A 48 16.71 -16.72 0.82
N VAL A 49 18.04 -16.81 0.77
CA VAL A 49 18.92 -15.73 0.29
C VAL A 49 19.77 -16.29 -0.85
N GLY A 50 19.90 -15.51 -1.92
CA GLY A 50 20.85 -15.81 -3.00
C GLY A 50 22.29 -15.91 -2.47
N PRO A 51 23.18 -16.66 -3.13
CA PRO A 51 24.55 -16.83 -2.66
C PRO A 51 25.31 -15.50 -2.68
N TYR A 52 25.92 -15.12 -1.56
CA TYR A 52 26.77 -13.94 -1.44
C TYR A 52 27.96 -14.20 -0.51
N LYS A 53 29.03 -13.45 -0.68
CA LYS A 53 30.22 -13.60 0.16
C LYS A 53 30.12 -12.79 1.45
N LYS A 54 29.71 -11.53 1.36
CA LYS A 54 29.66 -10.59 2.50
C LYS A 54 28.70 -9.43 2.20
N ILE A 55 28.03 -8.94 3.23
CA ILE A 55 27.34 -7.65 3.26
C ILE A 55 27.89 -6.87 4.43
N GLU A 56 28.25 -5.61 4.20
CA GLU A 56 28.80 -4.69 5.21
C GLU A 56 27.88 -3.49 5.39
N GLY A 57 27.94 -2.83 6.55
CA GLY A 57 27.16 -1.61 6.84
C GLY A 57 25.77 -1.86 7.38
N ILE A 58 25.37 -3.11 7.67
CA ILE A 58 24.03 -3.43 8.20
C ILE A 58 23.77 -2.70 9.52
N GLU A 59 24.81 -2.48 10.33
CA GLU A 59 24.75 -1.76 11.60
C GLU A 59 24.36 -0.29 11.48
N CYS A 60 24.45 0.30 10.30
CA CYS A 60 24.02 1.66 10.01
C CYS A 60 22.52 1.80 9.77
N ILE A 61 21.80 0.67 9.62
CA ILE A 61 20.37 0.61 9.31
C ILE A 61 19.61 0.15 10.56
N ASP A 62 18.49 0.78 10.86
CA ASP A 62 17.62 0.38 11.97
C ASP A 62 16.35 -0.38 11.49
N LYS A 63 16.00 -0.26 10.22
CA LYS A 63 14.83 -0.91 9.64
C LYS A 63 15.00 -1.15 8.13
N VAL A 64 14.51 -2.28 7.65
CA VAL A 64 14.38 -2.58 6.21
C VAL A 64 12.91 -2.71 5.86
N ILE A 65 12.50 -2.05 4.80
CA ILE A 65 11.13 -2.11 4.25
C ILE A 65 11.21 -2.52 2.79
N ASP A 66 10.81 -3.75 2.56
CA ASP A 66 10.70 -4.34 1.23
C ASP A 66 9.26 -4.14 0.73
N ILE A 67 9.09 -3.30 -0.29
CA ILE A 67 7.80 -2.91 -0.86
C ILE A 67 7.66 -3.59 -2.22
N ASP A 68 7.14 -4.80 -2.17
CA ASP A 68 6.88 -5.63 -3.34
C ASP A 68 5.49 -5.39 -3.96
N GLN A 69 5.24 -5.97 -5.11
CA GLN A 69 3.97 -5.89 -5.84
C GLN A 69 2.94 -6.93 -5.39
N SER A 70 3.18 -7.67 -4.30
CA SER A 70 2.21 -8.64 -3.78
C SER A 70 0.93 -7.96 -3.29
N PRO A 71 -0.23 -8.62 -3.38
CA PRO A 71 -1.51 -8.04 -2.95
C PRO A 71 -1.48 -7.61 -1.47
N ILE A 72 -2.16 -6.50 -1.14
CA ILE A 72 -2.31 -6.01 0.24
C ILE A 72 -3.30 -6.83 1.08
N GLY A 73 -3.92 -7.83 0.48
CA GLY A 73 -4.82 -8.77 1.15
C GLY A 73 -5.41 -9.77 0.15
N ARG A 74 -5.97 -10.85 0.70
CA ARG A 74 -6.49 -11.98 -0.10
C ARG A 74 -8.01 -12.06 -0.12
N THR A 75 -8.70 -11.13 0.53
CA THR A 75 -10.17 -11.14 0.65
C THR A 75 -10.75 -9.82 0.16
N PRO A 76 -12.02 -9.79 -0.28
CA PRO A 76 -12.70 -8.57 -0.70
C PRO A 76 -12.83 -7.50 0.40
N ARG A 77 -12.66 -7.89 1.67
CA ARG A 77 -12.68 -6.99 2.83
C ARG A 77 -11.38 -6.19 3.00
N SER A 78 -10.27 -6.68 2.46
CA SER A 78 -9.04 -5.93 2.40
C SER A 78 -9.14 -4.86 1.31
N ASN A 79 -8.86 -3.61 1.65
CA ASN A 79 -8.92 -2.47 0.74
C ASN A 79 -7.92 -1.39 1.19
N PRO A 80 -7.67 -0.34 0.39
CA PRO A 80 -6.74 0.73 0.74
C PRO A 80 -7.03 1.36 2.10
N ALA A 81 -8.30 1.68 2.41
CA ALA A 81 -8.67 2.31 3.68
C ALA A 81 -8.36 1.45 4.91
N THR A 82 -8.61 0.13 4.82
CA THR A 82 -8.28 -0.78 5.92
C THR A 82 -6.78 -0.99 6.07
N TYR A 83 -6.06 -1.08 4.96
CA TYR A 83 -4.62 -1.36 4.98
C TYR A 83 -3.79 -0.25 5.62
N ILE A 84 -4.11 1.02 5.34
CA ILE A 84 -3.42 2.17 5.96
C ILE A 84 -3.99 2.56 7.33
N GLY A 85 -5.01 1.84 7.83
CA GLY A 85 -5.66 2.13 9.12
C GLY A 85 -6.57 3.37 9.09
N LEU A 86 -6.96 3.86 7.93
CA LEU A 86 -7.93 4.96 7.77
C LEU A 86 -9.33 4.54 8.22
N TRP A 87 -9.68 3.27 8.00
CA TRP A 87 -11.01 2.75 8.29
C TRP A 87 -11.37 2.85 9.78
N ASP A 88 -10.41 2.74 10.68
CA ASP A 88 -10.62 2.86 12.11
C ASP A 88 -11.02 4.29 12.51
N ASP A 89 -10.38 5.30 11.91
CA ASP A 89 -10.72 6.71 12.14
C ASP A 89 -12.12 7.04 11.59
N LEU A 90 -12.46 6.51 10.41
CA LEU A 90 -13.78 6.68 9.81
C LEU A 90 -14.88 6.04 10.67
N ARG A 91 -14.67 4.83 11.18
CA ARG A 91 -15.61 4.17 12.10
C ARG A 91 -15.81 4.98 13.38
N ALA A 92 -14.74 5.52 13.95
CA ALA A 92 -14.81 6.36 15.12
C ALA A 92 -15.58 7.67 14.84
N LEU A 93 -15.38 8.27 13.66
CA LEU A 93 -16.11 9.45 13.22
C LEU A 93 -17.61 9.19 13.12
N PHE A 94 -18.01 8.10 12.44
CA PHE A 94 -19.44 7.74 12.30
C PHE A 94 -20.08 7.43 13.68
N ALA A 95 -19.35 6.75 14.57
CA ALA A 95 -19.83 6.49 15.93
C ALA A 95 -19.97 7.78 16.76
N SER A 96 -19.27 8.85 16.43
CA SER A 96 -19.35 10.13 17.11
C SER A 96 -20.55 11.00 16.70
N THR A 97 -21.27 10.65 15.63
CA THR A 97 -22.44 11.39 15.15
C THR A 97 -23.56 11.42 16.20
N PRO A 98 -24.39 12.48 16.24
CA PRO A 98 -25.52 12.56 17.18
C PRO A 98 -26.46 11.35 17.08
N GLU A 99 -26.75 10.91 15.86
CA GLU A 99 -27.61 9.76 15.60
C GLU A 99 -27.03 8.45 16.13
N SER A 100 -25.72 8.20 15.92
CA SER A 100 -25.04 7.02 16.47
C SER A 100 -25.08 7.03 17.99
N LYS A 101 -24.84 8.18 18.63
CA LYS A 101 -24.90 8.32 20.08
C LYS A 101 -26.30 8.04 20.63
N ALA A 102 -27.34 8.59 19.97
CA ALA A 102 -28.73 8.34 20.36
C ALA A 102 -29.13 6.86 20.27
N ARG A 103 -28.56 6.12 19.32
CA ARG A 103 -28.79 4.68 19.12
C ARG A 103 -27.83 3.78 19.90
N GLY A 104 -26.85 4.34 20.63
CA GLY A 104 -25.83 3.59 21.35
C GLY A 104 -24.85 2.84 20.45
N TYR A 105 -24.62 3.34 19.22
CA TYR A 105 -23.73 2.70 18.26
C TYR A 105 -22.25 2.99 18.55
N SER A 106 -21.48 1.94 18.78
CA SER A 106 -20.02 2.00 18.94
C SER A 106 -19.31 1.91 17.57
N PRO A 107 -18.00 2.20 17.49
CA PRO A 107 -17.23 2.02 16.24
C PRO A 107 -17.30 0.61 15.63
N GLY A 108 -17.58 -0.41 16.46
CA GLY A 108 -17.79 -1.78 16.00
C GLY A 108 -19.01 -1.92 15.07
N ARG A 109 -20.06 -1.11 15.27
CA ARG A 109 -21.26 -1.09 14.41
C ARG A 109 -20.91 -0.79 12.95
N PHE A 110 -19.92 0.06 12.71
CA PHE A 110 -19.45 0.48 11.38
C PHE A 110 -18.33 -0.39 10.83
N SER A 111 -18.08 -1.58 11.43
CA SER A 111 -17.15 -2.56 10.91
C SER A 111 -17.87 -3.58 10.04
N PHE A 112 -17.41 -3.80 8.82
CA PHE A 112 -17.90 -4.89 7.97
C PHE A 112 -17.24 -6.25 8.32
N ASN A 113 -16.29 -6.29 9.27
CA ASN A 113 -15.62 -7.52 9.69
C ASN A 113 -16.31 -8.22 10.88
N VAL A 114 -17.06 -7.49 11.70
CA VAL A 114 -17.76 -8.03 12.87
C VAL A 114 -19.27 -7.97 12.70
N SER A 115 -19.98 -8.87 13.35
CA SER A 115 -21.45 -8.91 13.35
C SER A 115 -22.05 -7.68 14.05
N GLY A 116 -23.32 -7.41 13.78
CA GLY A 116 -24.09 -6.33 14.38
C GLY A 116 -24.42 -5.18 13.44
N GLY A 117 -23.48 -4.71 12.60
CA GLY A 117 -23.73 -3.66 11.63
C GLY A 117 -23.56 -4.06 10.18
N ARG A 118 -22.86 -5.14 9.91
CA ARG A 118 -22.63 -5.65 8.56
C ARG A 118 -23.87 -6.37 8.01
N CYS A 119 -23.94 -6.52 6.70
CA CYS A 119 -24.86 -7.43 6.05
C CYS A 119 -24.47 -8.87 6.38
N GLU A 120 -25.35 -9.63 7.01
CA GLU A 120 -25.05 -11.02 7.38
C GLU A 120 -25.15 -11.99 6.21
N ALA A 121 -25.87 -11.66 5.13
CA ALA A 121 -25.93 -12.49 3.92
C ALA A 121 -24.56 -12.63 3.25
N CYS A 122 -23.83 -11.52 3.05
CA CYS A 122 -22.48 -11.52 2.50
C CYS A 122 -21.38 -11.40 3.57
N LYS A 123 -21.74 -11.39 4.85
CA LYS A 123 -20.81 -11.24 5.99
C LYS A 123 -19.87 -10.02 5.87
N GLY A 124 -20.35 -8.96 5.21
CA GLY A 124 -19.60 -7.73 5.00
C GLY A 124 -18.72 -7.68 3.76
N ASP A 125 -18.71 -8.72 2.92
CA ASP A 125 -17.92 -8.73 1.67
C ASP A 125 -18.51 -7.81 0.60
N GLY A 126 -19.82 -7.49 0.67
CA GLY A 126 -20.54 -6.75 -0.35
C GLY A 126 -20.86 -7.57 -1.60
N GLN A 127 -20.25 -8.72 -1.72
CA GLN A 127 -20.40 -9.65 -2.85
C GLN A 127 -20.46 -11.09 -2.38
N ILE A 128 -20.98 -11.96 -3.22
CA ILE A 128 -21.08 -13.40 -2.98
C ILE A 128 -20.14 -14.10 -3.96
N LYS A 129 -19.29 -14.97 -3.44
CA LYS A 129 -18.41 -15.81 -4.24
C LYS A 129 -19.20 -17.01 -4.75
N ILE A 130 -19.21 -17.20 -6.05
CA ILE A 130 -19.74 -18.39 -6.71
C ILE A 130 -18.53 -19.25 -7.12
N GLU A 131 -18.36 -20.37 -6.42
CA GLU A 131 -17.27 -21.29 -6.71
C GLU A 131 -17.58 -22.14 -7.95
N MET A 132 -16.66 -22.16 -8.89
CA MET A 132 -16.79 -22.92 -10.15
C MET A 132 -15.67 -23.96 -10.20
N HIS A 133 -16.02 -25.26 -10.23
CA HIS A 133 -15.05 -26.37 -10.14
C HIS A 133 -13.94 -26.38 -11.20
N PHE A 134 -14.18 -25.81 -12.40
CA PHE A 134 -13.24 -25.83 -13.52
C PHE A 134 -12.93 -24.45 -14.11
N LEU A 135 -13.52 -23.38 -13.56
CA LEU A 135 -13.36 -22.01 -14.01
C LEU A 135 -12.96 -21.12 -12.82
N PRO A 136 -12.38 -19.95 -13.06
CA PRO A 136 -12.15 -18.98 -11.99
C PRO A 136 -13.44 -18.63 -11.25
N ASP A 137 -13.34 -18.46 -9.95
CA ASP A 137 -14.46 -18.04 -9.11
C ASP A 137 -15.05 -16.71 -9.59
N ILE A 138 -16.36 -16.61 -9.58
CA ILE A 138 -17.11 -15.40 -9.96
C ILE A 138 -17.59 -14.71 -8.69
N TYR A 139 -17.46 -13.40 -8.66
CA TYR A 139 -17.96 -12.55 -7.59
C TYR A 139 -19.14 -11.71 -8.10
N VAL A 140 -20.30 -11.86 -7.48
CA VAL A 140 -21.50 -11.08 -7.81
C VAL A 140 -21.90 -10.19 -6.64
N PRO A 141 -22.43 -8.97 -6.89
CA PRO A 141 -22.92 -8.11 -5.82
C PRO A 141 -23.95 -8.85 -4.94
N CYS A 142 -23.89 -8.66 -3.64
CA CYS A 142 -24.86 -9.23 -2.71
C CYS A 142 -26.24 -8.60 -2.94
N GLU A 143 -27.25 -9.38 -3.30
CA GLU A 143 -28.61 -8.89 -3.56
C GLU A 143 -29.25 -8.26 -2.32
N VAL A 144 -28.96 -8.78 -1.12
CA VAL A 144 -29.56 -8.30 0.14
C VAL A 144 -29.11 -6.87 0.48
N CYS A 145 -27.82 -6.56 0.32
CA CYS A 145 -27.29 -5.22 0.63
C CYS A 145 -26.97 -4.39 -0.62
N GLY A 146 -27.18 -4.90 -1.82
CA GLY A 146 -26.83 -4.20 -3.06
C GLY A 146 -25.37 -3.80 -3.15
N GLY A 147 -24.45 -4.61 -2.63
CA GLY A 147 -23.01 -4.30 -2.60
C GLY A 147 -22.56 -3.43 -1.41
N LYS A 148 -23.48 -2.86 -0.63
CA LYS A 148 -23.20 -1.84 0.41
C LYS A 148 -22.52 -2.37 1.66
N ARG A 149 -22.33 -3.68 1.84
CA ARG A 149 -21.64 -4.35 2.95
C ARG A 149 -22.33 -4.28 4.32
N TYR A 150 -23.29 -3.38 4.55
CA TYR A 150 -23.94 -3.09 5.83
C TYR A 150 -25.42 -3.43 5.81
N ASN A 151 -26.00 -3.59 6.99
CA ASN A 151 -27.44 -3.70 7.16
C ASN A 151 -28.10 -2.31 7.06
N ARG A 152 -29.43 -2.29 6.91
CA ARG A 152 -30.21 -1.08 6.69
C ARG A 152 -30.06 -0.07 7.84
N GLU A 153 -30.15 -0.54 9.08
CA GLU A 153 -30.08 0.32 10.27
C GLU A 153 -28.72 1.05 10.40
N THR A 154 -27.62 0.41 9.99
CA THR A 154 -26.30 1.05 9.98
C THR A 154 -26.21 2.10 8.88
N LEU A 155 -26.85 1.87 7.73
CA LEU A 155 -26.86 2.80 6.60
C LEU A 155 -27.79 4.01 6.82
N GLU A 156 -28.65 4.00 7.81
CA GLU A 156 -29.45 5.19 8.21
C GLU A 156 -28.57 6.27 8.83
N VAL A 157 -27.45 5.90 9.46
CA VAL A 157 -26.50 6.87 10.02
C VAL A 157 -25.69 7.52 8.90
N THR A 158 -25.71 8.85 8.88
CA THR A 158 -24.98 9.64 7.89
C THR A 158 -24.04 10.65 8.54
N TYR A 159 -22.94 10.94 7.85
CA TYR A 159 -22.05 12.06 8.13
C TYR A 159 -22.05 13.00 6.93
N ARG A 160 -22.54 14.24 7.12
CA ARG A 160 -22.72 15.23 6.03
C ARG A 160 -23.50 14.64 4.83
N GLY A 161 -24.54 13.85 5.10
CA GLY A 161 -25.40 13.26 4.06
C GLY A 161 -24.83 12.03 3.36
N LYS A 162 -23.68 11.52 3.78
CA LYS A 162 -23.07 10.29 3.24
C LYS A 162 -23.11 9.17 4.26
N THR A 163 -23.49 7.98 3.82
CA THR A 163 -23.41 6.73 4.62
C THR A 163 -21.97 6.23 4.70
N ILE A 164 -21.71 5.32 5.63
CA ILE A 164 -20.39 4.66 5.72
C ILE A 164 -20.05 3.86 4.45
N SER A 165 -21.07 3.35 3.74
CA SER A 165 -20.88 2.69 2.45
C SER A 165 -20.51 3.66 1.34
N ASP A 166 -21.17 4.83 1.27
CA ASP A 166 -20.86 5.85 0.27
C ASP A 166 -19.40 6.32 0.40
N VAL A 167 -18.86 6.33 1.63
CA VAL A 167 -17.45 6.67 1.88
C VAL A 167 -16.49 5.63 1.31
N LEU A 168 -16.86 4.33 1.31
CA LEU A 168 -16.04 3.29 0.66
C LEU A 168 -15.97 3.47 -0.86
N ASP A 169 -17.05 4.00 -1.45
CA ASP A 169 -17.14 4.20 -2.89
C ASP A 169 -16.42 5.48 -3.36
N MET A 170 -16.10 6.39 -2.45
CA MET A 170 -15.33 7.60 -2.77
C MET A 170 -13.92 7.24 -3.25
N SER A 171 -13.47 7.91 -4.31
CA SER A 171 -12.05 7.96 -4.65
C SER A 171 -11.25 8.69 -3.55
N VAL A 172 -9.95 8.46 -3.50
CA VAL A 172 -9.05 9.18 -2.55
C VAL A 172 -9.18 10.69 -2.73
N THR A 173 -9.27 11.19 -3.96
CA THR A 173 -9.45 12.63 -4.27
C THR A 173 -10.75 13.18 -3.71
N GLU A 174 -11.88 12.49 -3.93
CA GLU A 174 -13.18 12.89 -3.39
C GLU A 174 -13.19 12.85 -1.85
N ALA A 175 -12.61 11.81 -1.26
CA ALA A 175 -12.50 11.68 0.19
C ALA A 175 -11.64 12.80 0.80
N LEU A 176 -10.55 13.20 0.14
CA LEU A 176 -9.72 14.34 0.57
C LEU A 176 -10.53 15.64 0.61
N ALA A 177 -11.33 15.90 -0.42
CA ALA A 177 -12.21 17.06 -0.46
C ALA A 177 -13.28 17.00 0.64
N PHE A 178 -13.88 15.82 0.85
CA PHE A 178 -14.98 15.63 1.80
C PHE A 178 -14.52 15.71 3.29
N PHE A 179 -13.37 15.11 3.61
CA PHE A 179 -12.81 15.03 4.97
C PHE A 179 -11.69 16.05 5.25
N GLY A 180 -11.48 17.03 4.38
CA GLY A 180 -10.36 17.98 4.45
C GLY A 180 -10.21 18.71 5.79
N ASN A 181 -11.31 18.88 6.55
CA ASN A 181 -11.34 19.55 7.85
C ASN A 181 -11.02 18.61 9.04
N ILE A 182 -10.74 17.31 8.79
CA ILE A 182 -10.43 16.34 9.84
C ILE A 182 -8.94 15.94 9.70
N PRO A 183 -8.03 16.55 10.49
CA PRO A 183 -6.59 16.43 10.26
C PRO A 183 -6.08 14.98 10.25
N GLN A 184 -6.64 14.12 11.11
CA GLN A 184 -6.22 12.73 11.25
C GLN A 184 -6.56 11.89 9.99
N ILE A 185 -7.78 12.08 9.46
CA ILE A 185 -8.24 11.41 8.23
C ILE A 185 -7.51 12.01 7.02
N ARG A 186 -7.47 13.35 6.93
CA ARG A 186 -6.78 14.07 5.84
C ARG A 186 -5.35 13.61 5.67
N ARG A 187 -4.57 13.49 6.75
CA ARG A 187 -3.16 13.08 6.69
C ARG A 187 -2.99 11.70 6.05
N LYS A 188 -3.85 10.72 6.38
CA LYS A 188 -3.80 9.39 5.78
C LYS A 188 -4.23 9.39 4.31
N LEU A 189 -5.28 10.14 3.98
CA LEU A 189 -5.72 10.30 2.59
C LEU A 189 -4.65 10.98 1.74
N GLN A 190 -3.95 11.98 2.29
CA GLN A 190 -2.89 12.69 1.60
C GLN A 190 -1.74 11.73 1.23
N THR A 191 -1.36 10.78 2.09
CA THR A 191 -0.32 9.80 1.73
C THR A 191 -0.72 8.90 0.57
N LEU A 192 -2.01 8.53 0.46
CA LEU A 192 -2.51 7.79 -0.71
C LEU A 192 -2.50 8.66 -1.97
N TYR A 193 -2.89 9.91 -1.85
CA TYR A 193 -2.88 10.87 -2.97
C TYR A 193 -1.45 11.13 -3.47
N ASP A 194 -0.52 11.36 -2.55
CA ASP A 194 0.89 11.67 -2.85
C ASP A 194 1.60 10.55 -3.63
N VAL A 195 1.17 9.30 -3.46
CA VAL A 195 1.72 8.15 -4.21
C VAL A 195 0.98 7.89 -5.54
N GLY A 196 0.17 8.83 -6.03
CA GLY A 196 -0.54 8.71 -7.31
C GLY A 196 -1.76 7.77 -7.26
N LEU A 197 -2.41 7.61 -6.10
CA LEU A 197 -3.61 6.79 -5.94
C LEU A 197 -4.90 7.62 -5.79
N GLY A 198 -4.90 8.86 -6.29
CA GLY A 198 -6.04 9.76 -6.20
C GLY A 198 -7.34 9.21 -6.79
N TYR A 199 -7.25 8.41 -7.82
CA TYR A 199 -8.37 7.80 -8.56
C TYR A 199 -8.93 6.52 -7.91
N VAL A 200 -8.17 5.87 -7.03
CA VAL A 200 -8.54 4.59 -6.41
C VAL A 200 -9.64 4.81 -5.38
N SER A 201 -10.68 3.96 -5.38
CA SER A 201 -11.73 4.00 -4.37
C SER A 201 -11.24 3.45 -3.04
N LEU A 202 -11.67 4.07 -1.93
CA LEU A 202 -11.25 3.68 -0.57
C LEU A 202 -11.59 2.23 -0.24
N GLY A 203 -12.75 1.75 -0.71
CA GLY A 203 -13.24 0.38 -0.51
C GLY A 203 -12.89 -0.59 -1.63
N GLN A 204 -12.05 -0.21 -2.60
CA GLN A 204 -11.67 -1.09 -3.70
C GLN A 204 -11.05 -2.38 -3.17
N PRO A 205 -11.58 -3.56 -3.52
CA PRO A 205 -11.05 -4.83 -3.04
C PRO A 205 -9.57 -5.01 -3.39
N ALA A 206 -8.77 -5.48 -2.44
CA ALA A 206 -7.33 -5.72 -2.65
C ALA A 206 -7.04 -6.67 -3.83
N THR A 207 -7.99 -7.56 -4.13
CA THR A 207 -7.89 -8.53 -5.24
C THR A 207 -8.08 -7.91 -6.62
N THR A 208 -8.58 -6.67 -6.71
CA THR A 208 -8.78 -5.92 -7.97
C THR A 208 -7.71 -4.86 -8.20
N LEU A 209 -6.82 -4.64 -7.23
CA LEU A 209 -5.70 -3.74 -7.39
C LEU A 209 -4.62 -4.38 -8.27
N SER A 210 -4.03 -3.60 -9.16
CA SER A 210 -2.82 -3.98 -9.86
C SER A 210 -1.64 -4.12 -8.89
N GLY A 211 -0.58 -4.83 -9.28
CA GLY A 211 0.62 -4.98 -8.47
C GLY A 211 1.23 -3.62 -8.08
N GLY A 212 1.29 -2.67 -9.03
CA GLY A 212 1.79 -1.33 -8.78
C GLY A 212 0.91 -0.53 -7.81
N GLU A 213 -0.43 -0.63 -7.90
CA GLU A 213 -1.34 0.00 -6.92
C GLU A 213 -1.17 -0.60 -5.52
N ALA A 214 -1.10 -1.92 -5.41
CA ALA A 214 -0.86 -2.60 -4.13
C ALA A 214 0.47 -2.15 -3.50
N GLN A 215 1.52 -2.04 -4.29
CA GLN A 215 2.83 -1.54 -3.87
C GLN A 215 2.75 -0.10 -3.34
N ARG A 216 2.07 0.80 -4.06
CA ARG A 216 1.91 2.19 -3.64
C ARG A 216 1.05 2.35 -2.38
N VAL A 217 0.03 1.50 -2.18
CA VAL A 217 -0.71 1.46 -0.91
C VAL A 217 0.21 1.05 0.25
N LYS A 218 1.14 0.10 0.03
CA LYS A 218 2.15 -0.27 1.04
C LYS A 218 3.09 0.91 1.34
N LEU A 219 3.56 1.62 0.30
CA LEU A 219 4.39 2.80 0.45
C LEU A 219 3.65 3.90 1.23
N ALA A 220 2.39 4.21 0.91
CA ALA A 220 1.57 5.18 1.63
C ALA A 220 1.46 4.88 3.13
N LYS A 221 1.33 3.60 3.50
CA LYS A 221 1.31 3.17 4.91
C LYS A 221 2.62 3.49 5.63
N GLU A 222 3.76 3.26 4.99
CA GLU A 222 5.07 3.54 5.60
C GLU A 222 5.33 5.05 5.71
N LEU A 223 4.90 5.86 4.75
CA LEU A 223 4.98 7.31 4.81
C LEU A 223 4.20 7.92 5.99
N HIS A 224 3.10 7.28 6.38
CA HIS A 224 2.31 7.73 7.53
C HIS A 224 3.03 7.50 8.87
N ARG A 225 3.97 6.56 8.93
CA ARG A 225 4.72 6.23 10.15
C ARG A 225 5.79 7.27 10.45
N ARG A 226 6.19 7.35 11.71
CA ARG A 226 7.32 8.20 12.11
C ARG A 226 8.61 7.67 11.47
N GLN A 227 9.29 8.55 10.75
CA GLN A 227 10.58 8.26 10.14
C GLN A 227 11.70 8.29 11.19
N THR A 228 12.65 7.37 11.10
CA THR A 228 13.85 7.31 11.99
C THR A 228 15.08 7.91 11.33
N GLY A 229 15.06 8.08 10.00
CA GLY A 229 16.20 8.56 9.21
C GLY A 229 17.29 7.50 8.97
N LYS A 230 17.03 6.23 9.29
CA LYS A 230 17.95 5.11 9.05
C LYS A 230 17.24 3.89 8.46
N THR A 231 16.09 4.12 7.81
CA THR A 231 15.33 3.06 7.17
C THR A 231 15.84 2.83 5.76
N PHE A 232 16.01 1.56 5.41
CA PHE A 232 16.37 1.12 4.06
C PHE A 232 15.12 0.66 3.32
N TYR A 233 14.69 1.41 2.32
CA TYR A 233 13.54 1.10 1.48
C TYR A 233 13.99 0.39 0.21
N ILE A 234 13.29 -0.67 -0.17
CA ILE A 234 13.50 -1.41 -1.41
C ILE A 234 12.18 -1.41 -2.18
N LEU A 235 12.22 -0.95 -3.44
CA LEU A 235 11.07 -0.90 -4.32
C LEU A 235 11.42 -1.55 -5.67
N ASP A 236 10.50 -2.37 -6.18
CA ASP A 236 10.66 -3.04 -7.46
C ASP A 236 9.66 -2.47 -8.47
N GLU A 237 10.16 -1.75 -9.49
CA GLU A 237 9.42 -1.10 -10.56
C GLU A 237 8.19 -0.28 -10.08
N PRO A 238 8.35 0.67 -9.16
CA PRO A 238 7.22 1.39 -8.56
C PRO A 238 6.47 2.31 -9.52
N THR A 239 7.03 2.61 -10.71
CA THR A 239 6.35 3.43 -11.73
C THR A 239 5.47 2.62 -12.67
N THR A 240 5.42 1.29 -12.53
CA THR A 240 4.61 0.44 -13.40
C THR A 240 3.14 0.84 -13.39
N GLY A 241 2.60 1.12 -14.58
CA GLY A 241 1.20 1.52 -14.77
C GLY A 241 0.87 2.96 -14.36
N LEU A 242 1.87 3.81 -14.10
CA LEU A 242 1.67 5.23 -13.80
C LEU A 242 1.67 6.08 -15.07
N HIS A 243 0.84 7.12 -15.07
CA HIS A 243 0.96 8.23 -15.99
C HIS A 243 2.13 9.13 -15.56
N PHE A 244 2.73 9.89 -16.49
CA PHE A 244 3.93 10.68 -16.19
C PHE A 244 3.75 11.70 -15.04
N GLU A 245 2.56 12.27 -14.85
CA GLU A 245 2.28 13.18 -13.73
C GLU A 245 2.29 12.45 -12.37
N ASP A 246 1.79 11.22 -12.34
CA ASP A 246 1.83 10.38 -11.13
C ASP A 246 3.26 9.93 -10.82
N VAL A 247 4.10 9.71 -11.87
CA VAL A 247 5.53 9.44 -11.68
C VAL A 247 6.21 10.60 -10.99
N ARG A 248 5.90 11.85 -11.37
CA ARG A 248 6.44 13.04 -10.71
C ARG A 248 6.08 13.08 -9.21
N GLN A 249 4.81 12.84 -8.88
CA GLN A 249 4.36 12.79 -7.49
C GLN A 249 5.08 11.69 -6.70
N LEU A 250 5.27 10.51 -7.30
CA LEU A 250 6.01 9.42 -6.66
C LEU A 250 7.49 9.81 -6.43
N LEU A 251 8.14 10.48 -7.38
CA LEU A 251 9.52 10.95 -7.23
C LEU A 251 9.65 11.95 -6.09
N ASP A 252 8.71 12.90 -5.96
CA ASP A 252 8.66 13.84 -4.83
C ASP A 252 8.56 13.11 -3.48
N VAL A 253 7.82 12.00 -3.46
CA VAL A 253 7.71 11.14 -2.27
C VAL A 253 9.04 10.44 -1.95
N LEU A 254 9.68 9.83 -2.96
CA LEU A 254 10.96 9.14 -2.78
C LEU A 254 12.05 10.13 -2.33
N GLN A 255 12.08 11.33 -2.89
CA GLN A 255 13.00 12.38 -2.49
C GLN A 255 12.77 12.82 -1.03
N ARG A 256 11.52 13.01 -0.60
CA ARG A 256 11.20 13.30 0.82
C ARG A 256 11.68 12.20 1.78
N LEU A 257 11.67 10.93 1.36
CA LEU A 257 12.24 9.84 2.17
C LEU A 257 13.76 9.97 2.31
N VAL A 258 14.45 10.30 1.23
CA VAL A 258 15.90 10.53 1.20
C VAL A 258 16.27 11.76 2.04
N ASP A 259 15.55 12.88 1.87
CA ASP A 259 15.77 14.12 2.65
C ASP A 259 15.57 13.92 4.16
N ALA A 260 14.73 12.94 4.54
CA ALA A 260 14.56 12.51 5.93
C ALA A 260 15.69 11.59 6.44
N GLY A 261 16.75 11.37 5.65
CA GLY A 261 17.95 10.57 5.98
C GLY A 261 17.83 9.08 5.65
N ASN A 262 16.72 8.63 5.06
CA ASN A 262 16.55 7.23 4.70
C ASN A 262 17.28 6.89 3.40
N THR A 263 17.56 5.61 3.21
CA THR A 263 18.14 5.07 1.97
C THR A 263 17.05 4.44 1.13
N VAL A 264 17.02 4.76 -0.14
CA VAL A 264 16.02 4.24 -1.08
C VAL A 264 16.71 3.52 -2.22
N LEU A 265 16.47 2.23 -2.36
CA LEU A 265 16.95 1.38 -3.46
C LEU A 265 15.78 1.01 -4.35
N VAL A 266 15.86 1.37 -5.61
CA VAL A 266 14.78 1.14 -6.58
C VAL A 266 15.30 0.35 -7.77
N ILE A 267 14.60 -0.71 -8.17
CA ILE A 267 14.78 -1.33 -9.49
C ILE A 267 13.88 -0.56 -10.45
N GLU A 268 14.43 0.04 -11.50
CA GLU A 268 13.64 0.82 -12.44
C GLU A 268 14.22 0.86 -13.85
N HIS A 269 13.31 1.09 -14.80
CA HIS A 269 13.59 1.31 -16.20
C HIS A 269 13.12 2.69 -16.69
N ASN A 270 12.31 3.38 -15.90
CA ASN A 270 11.76 4.69 -16.23
C ASN A 270 12.88 5.74 -16.21
N LEU A 271 13.06 6.44 -17.34
CA LEU A 271 14.12 7.43 -17.49
C LEU A 271 13.99 8.63 -16.54
N ASP A 272 12.78 8.99 -16.15
CA ASP A 272 12.58 10.13 -15.23
C ASP A 272 13.04 9.77 -13.82
N VAL A 273 12.87 8.51 -13.39
CA VAL A 273 13.45 8.01 -12.12
C VAL A 273 14.97 7.93 -12.18
N ILE A 274 15.50 7.43 -13.31
CA ILE A 274 16.95 7.29 -13.51
C ILE A 274 17.64 8.66 -13.48
N LYS A 275 17.04 9.69 -14.09
CA LYS A 275 17.59 11.05 -14.13
C LYS A 275 17.71 11.75 -12.79
N VAL A 276 16.84 11.42 -11.83
CA VAL A 276 16.82 12.06 -10.50
C VAL A 276 17.56 11.22 -9.44
N ALA A 277 18.11 10.06 -9.81
CA ALA A 277 18.88 9.21 -8.92
C ALA A 277 20.19 9.86 -8.49
N ASP A 278 20.52 9.78 -7.20
CA ASP A 278 21.84 10.18 -6.67
C ASP A 278 22.93 9.20 -7.12
N ARG A 279 22.56 7.91 -7.24
CA ARG A 279 23.43 6.82 -7.67
C ARG A 279 22.73 5.88 -8.65
N LEU A 280 23.49 5.40 -9.61
CA LEU A 280 23.03 4.46 -10.62
C LEU A 280 23.89 3.19 -10.58
N ILE A 281 23.25 2.06 -10.53
CA ILE A 281 23.86 0.73 -10.71
C ILE A 281 23.29 0.17 -12.02
N ASP A 282 24.08 0.22 -13.09
CA ASP A 282 23.68 -0.35 -14.37
C ASP A 282 24.18 -1.79 -14.47
N MET A 283 23.21 -2.70 -14.63
CA MET A 283 23.46 -4.12 -14.79
C MET A 283 23.56 -4.42 -16.28
N GLY A 284 24.76 -4.33 -16.79
CA GLY A 284 25.06 -4.61 -18.20
C GLY A 284 24.78 -6.04 -18.65
N PRO A 285 24.97 -6.33 -19.95
CA PRO A 285 24.79 -7.66 -20.51
C PRO A 285 25.83 -8.67 -19.99
#